data_e1adf4bc150e9830ef0bd4e498a865aa
#
_entry.id   e1adf4bc150e9830ef0bd4e498a865aa
#
_cell.length_a   1.000
_cell.length_b   1.000
_cell.length_c   1.000
_cell.angle_alpha   90.00
_cell.angle_beta   90.00
_cell.angle_gamma   90.00
#
_symmetry.space_group_name_H-M   'P 1'
#
loop_
_entity.id
_entity.type
_entity.pdbx_description
1 polymer ?
#
loop_
_entity_poly.entity_id
_entity_poly.type
_entity_poly.pdbx_seq_one_letter_code
_entity_poly.pdbx_strand_id
1 'polypeptide(L)'
;MIKIYLFIVSFFFSSFICAQSNWQKFKKLSPSKRMWVLFHPLKAKKAQIISEEAYRVADSIKNSPLLDGDSNGGQVDAFRHAFWMASLRQEIGKNAARSLGKAHEKENYRTYKKNKLEDGTVPDKIATTMDLFNNEIGLSLSKNNTKAAKNGLIYKVINAIHSGKLKVIKKDNNGNFLTCKNSPILQESLKGKWENNKCLVNSNYKK
;
A
#
# COMPACT_ATOMS: atom_id res chain seq x y z
N MET A 1 24.99 41.48 -22.66
CA MET A 1 25.03 41.08 -21.24
C MET A 1 23.65 40.94 -20.59
N ILE A 2 22.65 41.80 -20.87
CA ILE A 2 21.31 41.73 -20.26
C ILE A 2 20.54 40.42 -20.54
N LYS A 3 20.68 39.81 -21.72
CA LYS A 3 19.96 38.56 -22.09
C LYS A 3 20.41 37.31 -21.26
N ILE A 4 21.65 37.28 -20.82
CA ILE A 4 22.17 36.16 -20.02
C ILE A 4 21.63 36.20 -18.56
N TYR A 5 21.48 37.40 -18.00
CA TYR A 5 20.89 37.60 -16.68
C TYR A 5 19.42 37.19 -16.60
N LEU A 6 18.65 37.49 -17.65
CA LEU A 6 17.24 37.07 -17.73
C LEU A 6 17.07 35.55 -17.78
N PHE A 7 17.97 34.83 -18.44
CA PHE A 7 17.93 33.37 -18.51
C PHE A 7 18.29 32.72 -17.18
N ILE A 8 19.26 33.27 -16.45
CA ILE A 8 19.67 32.77 -15.12
C ILE A 8 18.57 33.03 -14.10
N VAL A 9 17.94 34.20 -14.09
CA VAL A 9 16.84 34.52 -13.17
C VAL A 9 15.61 33.64 -13.44
N SER A 10 15.26 33.37 -14.69
CA SER A 10 14.17 32.45 -15.06
C SER A 10 14.43 31.00 -14.59
N PHE A 11 15.67 30.54 -14.67
CA PHE A 11 16.06 29.20 -14.21
C PHE A 11 15.98 29.03 -12.68
N PHE A 12 16.35 30.09 -11.94
CA PHE A 12 16.18 30.08 -10.46
C PHE A 12 14.71 30.15 -10.05
N PHE A 13 13.85 30.87 -10.72
CA PHE A 13 12.42 30.96 -10.39
C PHE A 13 11.68 29.62 -10.60
N SER A 14 11.96 28.89 -11.68
CA SER A 14 11.36 27.58 -11.93
C SER A 14 11.82 26.53 -10.91
N SER A 15 13.05 26.62 -10.45
CA SER A 15 13.58 25.74 -9.40
C SER A 15 12.91 25.97 -8.03
N PHE A 16 12.57 27.22 -7.71
CA PHE A 16 11.87 27.58 -6.46
C PHE A 16 10.44 27.03 -6.42
N ILE A 17 9.68 27.11 -7.49
CA ILE A 17 8.29 26.62 -7.57
C ILE A 17 8.26 25.09 -7.39
N CYS A 18 9.19 24.35 -8.02
CA CYS A 18 9.28 22.91 -7.91
C CYS A 18 9.68 22.47 -6.49
N ALA A 19 10.60 23.18 -5.85
CA ALA A 19 11.04 22.91 -4.48
C ALA A 19 9.91 23.15 -3.47
N GLN A 20 9.11 24.20 -3.64
CA GLN A 20 7.98 24.52 -2.79
C GLN A 20 6.86 23.46 -2.87
N SER A 21 6.56 22.92 -4.05
CA SER A 21 5.62 21.82 -4.25
C SER A 21 6.09 20.54 -3.56
N ASN A 22 7.36 20.16 -3.68
CA ASN A 22 7.91 18.99 -3.05
C ASN A 22 7.95 19.10 -1.52
N TRP A 23 8.25 20.28 -0.99
CA TRP A 23 8.23 20.56 0.44
C TRP A 23 6.83 20.44 1.05
N GLN A 24 5.80 20.94 0.36
CA GLN A 24 4.41 20.79 0.79
C GLN A 24 3.99 19.31 0.81
N LYS A 25 4.35 18.54 -0.22
CA LYS A 25 4.10 17.08 -0.25
C LYS A 25 4.80 16.36 0.91
N PHE A 26 6.07 16.71 1.17
CA PHE A 26 6.83 16.14 2.28
C PHE A 26 6.17 16.43 3.65
N LYS A 27 5.68 17.66 3.87
CA LYS A 27 4.98 18.02 5.11
C LYS A 27 3.67 17.23 5.35
N LYS A 28 3.03 16.76 4.28
CA LYS A 28 1.80 15.95 4.37
C LYS A 28 2.08 14.49 4.73
N LEU A 29 3.33 14.02 4.58
CA LEU A 29 3.69 12.66 4.94
C LEU A 29 3.62 12.46 6.46
N SER A 30 3.32 11.23 6.88
CA SER A 30 3.44 10.82 8.29
C SER A 30 4.89 10.90 8.76
N PRO A 31 5.11 11.01 10.07
CA PRO A 31 6.47 11.04 10.62
C PRO A 31 7.32 9.85 10.20
N SER A 32 6.74 8.65 10.11
CA SER A 32 7.44 7.43 9.66
C SER A 32 7.87 7.52 8.20
N LYS A 33 6.97 7.99 7.31
CA LYS A 33 7.26 8.19 5.89
C LYS A 33 8.24 9.34 5.67
N ARG A 34 8.14 10.44 6.47
CA ARG A 34 9.14 11.54 6.41
C ARG A 34 10.55 11.03 6.73
N MET A 35 10.69 10.25 7.80
CA MET A 35 11.99 9.65 8.15
C MET A 35 12.51 8.75 7.02
N TRP A 36 11.61 7.94 6.43
CA TRP A 36 12.02 7.10 5.31
C TRP A 36 12.54 7.93 4.13
N VAL A 37 11.87 9.03 3.77
CA VAL A 37 12.30 9.95 2.69
C VAL A 37 13.67 10.57 3.00
N LEU A 38 13.91 10.98 4.24
CA LEU A 38 15.21 11.55 4.67
C LEU A 38 16.35 10.55 4.50
N PHE A 39 16.13 9.27 4.77
CA PHE A 39 17.15 8.22 4.59
C PHE A 39 17.23 7.68 3.15
N HIS A 40 16.26 7.98 2.29
CA HIS A 40 16.22 7.49 0.92
C HIS A 40 15.87 8.61 -0.11
N PRO A 41 16.56 9.77 -0.09
CA PRO A 41 16.17 10.93 -0.90
C PRO A 41 16.14 10.64 -2.40
N LEU A 42 17.09 9.87 -2.92
CA LEU A 42 17.19 9.52 -4.34
C LEU A 42 16.11 8.51 -4.78
N LYS A 43 15.48 7.80 -3.83
CA LYS A 43 14.43 6.80 -4.10
C LYS A 43 13.03 7.35 -3.88
N ALA A 44 12.90 8.46 -3.16
CA ALA A 44 11.62 8.98 -2.70
C ALA A 44 10.64 9.31 -3.84
N LYS A 45 11.10 10.02 -4.88
CA LYS A 45 10.25 10.36 -6.03
C LYS A 45 9.78 9.10 -6.78
N LYS A 46 10.67 8.13 -6.96
CA LYS A 46 10.35 6.86 -7.63
C LYS A 46 9.34 6.06 -6.81
N ALA A 47 9.54 5.98 -5.51
CA ALA A 47 8.61 5.31 -4.60
C ALA A 47 7.22 5.96 -4.60
N GLN A 48 7.13 7.29 -4.66
CA GLN A 48 5.86 8.00 -4.78
C GLN A 48 5.12 7.60 -6.07
N ILE A 49 5.77 7.67 -7.22
CA ILE A 49 5.17 7.33 -8.53
C ILE A 49 4.64 5.89 -8.50
N ILE A 50 5.42 4.95 -7.98
CA ILE A 50 5.03 3.54 -7.89
C ILE A 50 3.84 3.36 -6.95
N SER A 51 3.80 4.09 -5.83
CA SER A 51 2.68 4.02 -4.89
C SER A 51 1.39 4.50 -5.54
N GLU A 52 1.43 5.64 -6.24
CA GLU A 52 0.28 6.17 -6.98
C GLU A 52 -0.18 5.21 -8.09
N GLU A 53 0.77 4.55 -8.76
CA GLU A 53 0.47 3.55 -9.78
C GLU A 53 -0.18 2.30 -9.18
N ALA A 54 0.30 1.80 -8.04
CA ALA A 54 -0.25 0.63 -7.38
C ALA A 54 -1.73 0.85 -6.99
N TYR A 55 -2.08 2.05 -6.51
CA TYR A 55 -3.49 2.41 -6.26
C TYR A 55 -4.32 2.37 -7.54
N ARG A 56 -3.87 2.99 -8.63
CA ARG A 56 -4.59 3.00 -9.91
C ARG A 56 -4.80 1.60 -10.48
N VAL A 57 -3.77 0.75 -10.39
CA VAL A 57 -3.88 -0.65 -10.86
C VAL A 57 -4.83 -1.44 -9.99
N ALA A 58 -4.77 -1.31 -8.66
CA ALA A 58 -5.68 -1.98 -7.75
C ALA A 58 -7.14 -1.55 -7.98
N ASP A 59 -7.38 -0.26 -8.24
CA ASP A 59 -8.73 0.24 -8.56
C ASP A 59 -9.25 -0.32 -9.90
N SER A 60 -8.39 -0.45 -10.90
CA SER A 60 -8.74 -1.12 -12.16
C SER A 60 -9.09 -2.61 -11.94
N ILE A 61 -8.32 -3.32 -11.11
CA ILE A 61 -8.56 -4.73 -10.77
C ILE A 61 -9.85 -4.89 -9.96
N LYS A 62 -10.16 -3.97 -9.05
CA LYS A 62 -11.41 -3.96 -8.27
C LYS A 62 -12.66 -4.04 -9.14
N ASN A 63 -12.63 -3.36 -10.28
CA ASN A 63 -13.75 -3.28 -11.22
C ASN A 63 -13.73 -4.40 -12.28
N SER A 64 -12.86 -5.40 -12.14
CA SER A 64 -12.71 -6.55 -13.02
C SER A 64 -13.21 -7.84 -12.34
N PRO A 65 -13.54 -8.89 -13.12
CA PRO A 65 -13.90 -10.20 -12.56
C PRO A 65 -12.70 -11.03 -12.09
N LEU A 66 -11.48 -10.46 -12.07
CA LEU A 66 -10.26 -11.20 -11.76
C LEU A 66 -10.10 -11.51 -10.27
N LEU A 67 -10.66 -10.69 -9.40
CA LEU A 67 -10.63 -10.84 -7.94
C LEU A 67 -12.02 -10.56 -7.34
N ASP A 68 -12.13 -10.68 -6.00
CA ASP A 68 -13.42 -10.57 -5.28
C ASP A 68 -14.01 -9.14 -5.19
N GLY A 69 -13.36 -8.13 -5.75
CA GLY A 69 -13.80 -6.72 -5.69
C GLY A 69 -13.64 -6.06 -4.32
N ASP A 70 -13.22 -6.79 -3.30
CA ASP A 70 -13.11 -6.29 -1.92
C ASP A 70 -11.74 -5.62 -1.67
N SER A 71 -11.74 -4.28 -1.62
CA SER A 71 -10.56 -3.45 -1.39
C SER A 71 -10.24 -3.18 0.09
N ASN A 72 -10.97 -3.83 1.01
CA ASN A 72 -10.79 -3.65 2.45
C ASN A 72 -10.70 -5.00 3.16
N GLY A 73 -9.52 -5.57 3.22
CA GLY A 73 -9.26 -6.87 3.81
C GLY A 73 -9.56 -8.06 2.90
N GLY A 74 -9.97 -7.83 1.63
CA GLY A 74 -10.21 -8.86 0.63
C GLY A 74 -9.06 -9.06 -0.34
N GLN A 75 -9.35 -9.74 -1.48
CA GLN A 75 -8.34 -10.07 -2.48
C GLN A 75 -7.77 -8.83 -3.18
N VAL A 76 -8.58 -7.79 -3.42
CA VAL A 76 -8.11 -6.54 -4.04
C VAL A 76 -7.14 -5.79 -3.12
N ASP A 77 -7.40 -5.80 -1.83
CA ASP A 77 -6.50 -5.22 -0.83
C ASP A 77 -5.18 -5.99 -0.77
N ALA A 78 -5.23 -7.31 -0.68
CA ALA A 78 -4.06 -8.17 -0.75
C ALA A 78 -3.25 -7.96 -2.05
N PHE A 79 -3.93 -7.79 -3.19
CA PHE A 79 -3.32 -7.45 -4.47
C PHE A 79 -2.57 -6.13 -4.40
N ARG A 80 -3.20 -5.08 -3.88
CA ARG A 80 -2.62 -3.73 -3.77
C ARG A 80 -1.28 -3.78 -3.03
N HIS A 81 -1.25 -4.40 -1.87
CA HIS A 81 -0.05 -4.52 -1.03
C HIS A 81 1.06 -5.34 -1.70
N ALA A 82 0.72 -6.50 -2.26
CA ALA A 82 1.71 -7.36 -2.92
C ALA A 82 2.25 -6.74 -4.22
N PHE A 83 1.39 -6.16 -5.05
CA PHE A 83 1.79 -5.49 -6.29
C PHE A 83 2.66 -4.26 -6.01
N TRP A 84 2.27 -3.44 -5.03
CA TRP A 84 3.05 -2.29 -4.58
C TRP A 84 4.47 -2.70 -4.17
N MET A 85 4.60 -3.68 -3.28
CA MET A 85 5.90 -4.14 -2.80
C MET A 85 6.75 -4.80 -3.88
N ALA A 86 6.14 -5.57 -4.78
CA ALA A 86 6.83 -6.18 -5.90
C ALA A 86 7.38 -5.12 -6.87
N SER A 87 6.58 -4.10 -7.19
CA SER A 87 6.98 -2.98 -8.04
C SER A 87 8.09 -2.13 -7.40
N LEU A 88 7.95 -1.81 -6.11
CA LEU A 88 8.98 -1.09 -5.36
C LEU A 88 10.31 -1.86 -5.34
N ARG A 89 10.28 -3.17 -5.11
CA ARG A 89 11.50 -3.98 -5.12
C ARG A 89 12.24 -3.89 -6.44
N GLN A 90 11.55 -3.92 -7.56
CA GLN A 90 12.17 -3.82 -8.89
C GLN A 90 12.95 -2.51 -9.06
N GLU A 91 12.42 -1.41 -8.55
CA GLU A 91 12.91 -0.07 -8.85
C GLU A 91 13.82 0.54 -7.77
N ILE A 92 13.57 0.24 -6.50
CA ILE A 92 14.31 0.83 -5.38
C ILE A 92 15.05 -0.20 -4.51
N GLY A 93 14.88 -1.49 -4.82
CA GLY A 93 15.52 -2.61 -4.12
C GLY A 93 14.77 -3.06 -2.87
N LYS A 94 14.99 -4.35 -2.49
CA LYS A 94 14.23 -5.06 -1.44
C LYS A 94 14.22 -4.35 -0.09
N ASN A 95 15.38 -3.87 0.38
CA ASN A 95 15.48 -3.30 1.73
C ASN A 95 14.79 -1.94 1.84
N ALA A 96 14.93 -1.08 0.83
CA ALA A 96 14.22 0.19 0.78
C ALA A 96 12.70 0.01 0.64
N ALA A 97 12.25 -0.93 -0.20
CA ALA A 97 10.84 -1.27 -0.33
C ALA A 97 10.26 -1.78 1.00
N ARG A 98 10.92 -2.76 1.64
CA ARG A 98 10.49 -3.31 2.93
C ARG A 98 10.41 -2.24 4.02
N SER A 99 11.40 -1.35 4.11
CA SER A 99 11.38 -0.28 5.12
C SER A 99 10.28 0.75 4.86
N LEU A 100 9.93 1.02 3.59
CA LEU A 100 8.80 1.87 3.24
C LEU A 100 7.46 1.22 3.62
N GLY A 101 7.28 -0.07 3.33
CA GLY A 101 6.10 -0.84 3.75
C GLY A 101 5.91 -0.78 5.27
N LYS A 102 6.96 -1.06 6.04
CA LYS A 102 6.92 -0.93 7.51
C LYS A 102 6.61 0.48 7.99
N ALA A 103 7.11 1.51 7.30
CA ALA A 103 6.79 2.91 7.64
C ALA A 103 5.32 3.25 7.35
N HIS A 104 4.72 2.63 6.34
CA HIS A 104 3.30 2.74 6.02
C HIS A 104 2.45 2.09 7.13
N GLU A 105 2.71 0.83 7.47
CA GLU A 105 1.94 0.10 8.47
C GLU A 105 2.07 0.71 9.89
N LYS A 106 3.22 1.31 10.22
CA LYS A 106 3.37 2.05 11.48
C LYS A 106 2.44 3.27 11.57
N GLU A 107 1.98 3.78 10.45
CA GLU A 107 0.99 4.86 10.41
C GLU A 107 -0.39 4.37 10.82
N ASN A 108 -0.77 3.12 10.49
CA ASN A 108 -2.08 2.54 10.79
C ASN A 108 -2.40 2.62 12.29
N TYR A 109 -1.45 2.28 13.16
CA TYR A 109 -1.63 2.42 14.61
C TYR A 109 -1.81 3.88 15.06
N ARG A 110 -1.13 4.83 14.43
CA ARG A 110 -1.31 6.26 14.72
C ARG A 110 -2.65 6.79 14.22
N THR A 111 -3.10 6.30 13.07
CA THR A 111 -4.39 6.62 12.47
C THR A 111 -5.51 6.10 13.35
N TYR A 112 -5.40 4.85 13.82
CA TYR A 112 -6.28 4.27 14.82
C TYR A 112 -6.35 5.12 16.08
N LYS A 113 -5.20 5.48 16.70
CA LYS A 113 -5.16 6.31 17.93
C LYS A 113 -5.84 7.68 17.79
N LYS A 114 -5.90 8.20 16.56
CA LYS A 114 -6.57 9.46 16.24
C LYS A 114 -8.02 9.27 15.79
N ASN A 115 -8.52 8.04 15.84
CA ASN A 115 -9.85 7.66 15.34
C ASN A 115 -10.12 8.16 13.91
N LYS A 116 -9.07 8.13 13.06
CA LYS A 116 -9.14 8.52 11.66
C LYS A 116 -9.36 7.29 10.79
N LEU A 117 -9.88 7.53 9.58
CA LEU A 117 -10.08 6.49 8.60
C LEU A 117 -8.84 6.30 7.72
N GLU A 118 -8.57 5.06 7.34
CA GLU A 118 -7.70 4.66 6.26
C GLU A 118 -8.56 3.84 5.27
N ASP A 119 -8.60 4.26 4.03
CA ASP A 119 -9.44 3.65 2.99
C ASP A 119 -10.91 3.42 3.43
N GLY A 120 -11.47 4.38 4.18
CA GLY A 120 -12.86 4.35 4.63
C GLY A 120 -13.11 3.58 5.94
N THR A 121 -12.08 2.99 6.56
CA THR A 121 -12.20 2.22 7.80
C THR A 121 -11.16 2.66 8.84
N VAL A 122 -11.47 2.43 10.12
CA VAL A 122 -10.48 2.60 11.19
C VAL A 122 -9.53 1.39 11.15
N PRO A 123 -8.21 1.61 11.00
CA PRO A 123 -7.25 0.51 10.96
C PRO A 123 -7.27 -0.31 12.26
N ASP A 124 -6.96 -1.59 12.14
CA ASP A 124 -6.81 -2.49 13.29
C ASP A 124 -5.58 -3.40 13.16
N LYS A 125 -5.29 -4.16 14.22
CA LYS A 125 -4.13 -5.04 14.30
C LYS A 125 -4.19 -6.17 13.25
N ILE A 126 -5.38 -6.70 12.98
CA ILE A 126 -5.56 -7.81 12.03
C ILE A 126 -5.32 -7.33 10.60
N ALA A 127 -5.88 -6.19 10.20
CA ALA A 127 -5.62 -5.57 8.90
C ALA A 127 -4.11 -5.29 8.73
N THR A 128 -3.49 -4.62 9.71
CA THR A 128 -2.04 -4.35 9.68
C THR A 128 -1.20 -5.63 9.57
N THR A 129 -1.60 -6.73 10.25
CA THR A 129 -0.91 -8.02 10.17
C THR A 129 -1.05 -8.64 8.77
N MET A 130 -2.24 -8.56 8.18
CA MET A 130 -2.52 -8.98 6.81
C MET A 130 -1.61 -8.23 5.81
N ASP A 131 -1.55 -6.92 5.93
CA ASP A 131 -0.82 -6.04 5.03
C ASP A 131 0.69 -6.30 5.09
N LEU A 132 1.24 -6.42 6.30
CA LEU A 132 2.65 -6.79 6.49
C LEU A 132 2.99 -8.16 5.87
N PHE A 133 2.10 -9.15 6.02
CA PHE A 133 2.27 -10.46 5.40
C PHE A 133 2.26 -10.35 3.87
N ASN A 134 1.26 -9.67 3.31
CA ASN A 134 1.09 -9.50 1.87
C ASN A 134 2.23 -8.66 1.26
N ASN A 135 2.76 -7.69 2.00
CA ASN A 135 3.95 -6.93 1.65
C ASN A 135 5.17 -7.85 1.47
N GLU A 136 5.41 -8.79 2.38
CA GLU A 136 6.54 -9.73 2.28
C GLU A 136 6.37 -10.71 1.12
N ILE A 137 5.15 -11.21 0.88
CA ILE A 137 4.87 -12.02 -0.31
C ILE A 137 5.15 -11.21 -1.57
N GLY A 138 4.66 -9.98 -1.67
CA GLY A 138 4.94 -9.09 -2.80
C GLY A 138 6.44 -8.94 -3.06
N LEU A 139 7.23 -8.69 -2.01
CA LEU A 139 8.69 -8.66 -2.12
C LEU A 139 9.28 -9.97 -2.67
N SER A 140 8.68 -11.12 -2.41
CA SER A 140 9.16 -12.41 -2.91
C SER A 140 8.84 -12.64 -4.40
N LEU A 141 7.79 -12.00 -4.92
CA LEU A 141 7.31 -12.19 -6.29
C LEU A 141 8.15 -11.50 -7.37
N SER A 142 9.07 -10.62 -7.00
CA SER A 142 9.93 -9.89 -7.92
C SER A 142 11.41 -10.01 -7.55
N LYS A 143 12.29 -9.49 -8.40
CA LYS A 143 13.73 -9.38 -8.13
C LYS A 143 14.17 -7.93 -8.24
N ASN A 144 15.31 -7.57 -7.64
CA ASN A 144 15.89 -6.24 -7.79
C ASN A 144 16.30 -5.99 -9.24
N ASN A 145 16.09 -4.77 -9.73
CA ASN A 145 16.51 -4.32 -11.05
C ASN A 145 15.98 -5.18 -12.21
N THR A 146 14.84 -5.85 -12.03
CA THR A 146 14.17 -6.56 -13.11
C THR A 146 13.06 -5.68 -13.67
N LYS A 147 13.17 -5.31 -14.94
CA LYS A 147 12.06 -4.66 -15.67
C LYS A 147 11.10 -5.72 -16.18
N ALA A 148 10.43 -6.44 -15.28
CA ALA A 148 9.31 -7.27 -15.71
C ALA A 148 8.23 -6.35 -16.29
N ALA A 149 7.65 -6.75 -17.44
CA ALA A 149 6.51 -6.04 -17.99
C ALA A 149 5.40 -5.93 -16.92
N LYS A 150 4.82 -4.76 -16.76
CA LYS A 150 3.79 -4.46 -15.76
C LYS A 150 2.67 -5.51 -15.74
N ASN A 151 2.15 -5.88 -16.91
CA ASN A 151 1.10 -6.89 -17.03
C ASN A 151 1.56 -8.26 -16.50
N GLY A 152 2.81 -8.66 -16.77
CA GLY A 152 3.36 -9.90 -16.22
C GLY A 152 3.40 -9.90 -14.69
N LEU A 153 3.71 -8.77 -14.06
CA LEU A 153 3.70 -8.66 -12.60
C LEU A 153 2.27 -8.70 -12.04
N ILE A 154 1.31 -8.03 -12.70
CA ILE A 154 -0.11 -8.08 -12.33
C ILE A 154 -0.61 -9.54 -12.29
N TYR A 155 -0.43 -10.28 -13.39
CA TYR A 155 -0.86 -11.68 -13.45
C TYR A 155 -0.14 -12.57 -12.45
N LYS A 156 1.14 -12.30 -12.16
CA LYS A 156 1.91 -13.05 -11.16
C LYS A 156 1.32 -12.86 -9.75
N VAL A 157 0.89 -11.65 -9.41
CA VAL A 157 0.24 -11.38 -8.13
C VAL A 157 -1.15 -12.01 -8.07
N ILE A 158 -1.96 -11.90 -9.14
CA ILE A 158 -3.28 -12.55 -9.22
C ILE A 158 -3.16 -14.07 -9.04
N ASN A 159 -2.21 -14.70 -9.73
CA ASN A 159 -1.97 -16.13 -9.59
C ASN A 159 -1.53 -16.52 -8.17
N ALA A 160 -0.76 -15.68 -7.50
CA ALA A 160 -0.38 -15.90 -6.11
C ALA A 160 -1.60 -15.80 -5.16
N ILE A 161 -2.55 -14.90 -5.44
CA ILE A 161 -3.81 -14.78 -4.71
C ILE A 161 -4.66 -16.04 -4.91
N HIS A 162 -4.89 -16.45 -6.14
CA HIS A 162 -5.69 -17.64 -6.45
C HIS A 162 -5.09 -18.94 -5.90
N SER A 163 -3.77 -19.01 -5.79
CA SER A 163 -3.07 -20.14 -5.16
C SER A 163 -3.01 -20.06 -3.62
N GLY A 164 -3.66 -19.09 -3.00
CA GLY A 164 -3.73 -18.97 -1.54
C GLY A 164 -2.45 -18.54 -0.85
N LYS A 165 -1.49 -17.95 -1.58
CA LYS A 165 -0.20 -17.52 -1.02
C LYS A 165 -0.29 -16.23 -0.19
N LEU A 166 -1.34 -15.44 -0.39
CA LEU A 166 -1.60 -14.22 0.35
C LEU A 166 -2.60 -14.47 1.48
N LYS A 167 -2.85 -13.45 2.29
CA LYS A 167 -3.86 -13.46 3.34
C LYS A 167 -4.95 -12.45 3.06
N VAL A 168 -6.17 -12.80 3.50
CA VAL A 168 -7.36 -11.94 3.50
C VAL A 168 -8.07 -12.07 4.84
N ILE A 169 -8.89 -11.09 5.19
CA ILE A 169 -9.75 -11.15 6.38
C ILE A 169 -11.00 -11.95 6.01
N LYS A 170 -11.33 -12.93 6.85
CA LYS A 170 -12.50 -13.79 6.65
C LYS A 170 -13.79 -13.01 6.74
N LYS A 171 -14.66 -13.16 5.72
CA LYS A 171 -15.98 -12.56 5.63
C LYS A 171 -17.00 -13.56 5.12
N ASP A 172 -18.29 -13.34 5.45
CA ASP A 172 -19.39 -14.04 4.83
C ASP A 172 -19.74 -13.43 3.45
N ASN A 173 -20.76 -13.98 2.78
CA ASN A 173 -21.24 -13.50 1.49
C ASN A 173 -21.83 -12.08 1.53
N ASN A 174 -22.27 -11.62 2.70
CA ASN A 174 -22.82 -10.28 2.93
C ASN A 174 -21.71 -9.26 3.28
N GLY A 175 -20.43 -9.70 3.34
CA GLY A 175 -19.29 -8.84 3.69
C GLY A 175 -19.08 -8.64 5.19
N ASN A 176 -19.81 -9.33 6.07
CA ASN A 176 -19.60 -9.25 7.51
C ASN A 176 -18.34 -9.98 7.91
N PHE A 177 -17.54 -9.38 8.80
CA PHE A 177 -16.35 -10.04 9.34
C PHE A 177 -16.72 -11.25 10.20
N LEU A 178 -15.91 -12.30 10.07
CA LEU A 178 -16.08 -13.54 10.81
C LEU A 178 -14.90 -13.80 11.75
N THR A 179 -15.20 -14.46 12.87
CA THR A 179 -14.17 -15.11 13.70
C THR A 179 -13.62 -16.35 12.99
N CYS A 180 -12.53 -16.91 13.50
CA CYS A 180 -11.99 -18.19 12.99
C CYS A 180 -12.95 -19.38 13.17
N LYS A 181 -13.91 -19.25 14.10
CA LYS A 181 -14.98 -20.22 14.34
C LYS A 181 -16.24 -19.99 13.50
N ASN A 182 -16.19 -19.14 12.48
CA ASN A 182 -17.32 -18.77 11.60
C ASN A 182 -18.44 -17.96 12.28
N SER A 183 -18.24 -17.44 13.48
CA SER A 183 -19.24 -16.58 14.12
C SER A 183 -19.16 -15.16 13.55
N PRO A 184 -20.28 -14.54 13.14
CA PRO A 184 -20.32 -13.15 12.71
C PRO A 184 -19.86 -12.20 13.82
N ILE A 185 -19.16 -11.15 13.42
CA ILE A 185 -18.69 -10.09 14.33
C ILE A 185 -19.55 -8.86 14.07
N LEU A 186 -20.24 -8.39 15.10
CA LEU A 186 -21.02 -7.17 15.02
C LEU A 186 -20.09 -5.97 14.79
N GLN A 187 -20.42 -5.15 13.79
CA GLN A 187 -19.63 -3.97 13.42
C GLN A 187 -19.42 -3.04 14.63
N GLU A 188 -20.43 -2.86 15.46
CA GLU A 188 -20.37 -2.05 16.69
C GLU A 188 -19.33 -2.57 17.68
N SER A 189 -19.13 -3.89 17.74
CA SER A 189 -18.15 -4.49 18.65
C SER A 189 -16.69 -4.24 18.22
N LEU A 190 -16.45 -3.79 16.99
CA LEU A 190 -15.12 -3.46 16.46
C LEU A 190 -14.73 -2.00 16.71
N LYS A 191 -15.70 -1.12 16.99
CA LYS A 191 -15.45 0.30 17.18
C LYS A 191 -14.49 0.55 18.34
N GLY A 192 -13.47 1.36 18.10
CA GLY A 192 -12.47 1.73 19.10
C GLY A 192 -11.55 0.60 19.56
N LYS A 193 -11.54 -0.56 18.90
CA LYS A 193 -10.68 -1.70 19.25
C LYS A 193 -9.56 -1.89 18.25
N TRP A 194 -8.32 -1.75 18.71
CA TRP A 194 -7.14 -2.11 17.93
C TRP A 194 -7.02 -3.64 17.79
N GLU A 195 -7.20 -4.36 18.87
CA GLU A 195 -7.25 -5.83 18.89
C GLU A 195 -8.69 -6.31 18.82
N ASN A 196 -8.95 -7.27 17.95
CA ASN A 196 -10.27 -7.84 17.74
C ASN A 196 -10.17 -9.30 17.29
N ASN A 197 -11.33 -9.94 17.11
CA ASN A 197 -11.44 -11.36 16.81
C ASN A 197 -11.61 -11.66 15.30
N LYS A 198 -11.30 -10.72 14.40
CA LYS A 198 -11.28 -10.99 12.96
C LYS A 198 -10.32 -12.14 12.67
N CYS A 199 -10.64 -12.98 11.71
CA CYS A 199 -9.83 -14.11 11.32
C CYS A 199 -9.07 -13.85 10.01
N LEU A 200 -7.77 -14.16 9.96
CA LEU A 200 -7.00 -14.20 8.73
C LEU A 200 -7.05 -15.59 8.12
N VAL A 201 -7.35 -15.65 6.83
CA VAL A 201 -7.38 -16.88 6.03
C VAL A 201 -6.51 -16.72 4.78
N ASN A 202 -6.24 -17.84 4.10
CA ASN A 202 -5.55 -17.78 2.81
C ASN A 202 -6.43 -17.09 1.77
N SER A 203 -5.79 -16.40 0.82
CA SER A 203 -6.47 -15.57 -0.19
C SER A 203 -7.37 -16.35 -1.16
N ASN A 204 -7.25 -17.66 -1.24
CA ASN A 204 -8.15 -18.55 -2.00
C ASN A 204 -9.33 -19.09 -1.17
N TYR A 205 -9.55 -18.56 0.04
CA TYR A 205 -10.72 -18.88 0.86
C TYR A 205 -12.00 -18.57 0.07
N LYS A 206 -12.90 -19.53 0.03
CA LYS A 206 -14.26 -19.36 -0.53
C LYS A 206 -15.21 -18.94 0.58
N LYS A 207 -15.95 -17.88 0.32
CA LYS A 207 -17.03 -17.37 1.20
C LYS A 207 -18.19 -18.33 1.23
#